data_4e82e784b90466fed04a045090ebcddb
#
_entry.id   4e82e784b90466fed04a045090ebcddb
#
_cell.length_a   1.000
_cell.length_b   1.000
_cell.length_c   1.000
_cell.angle_alpha   90.00
_cell.angle_beta   90.00
_cell.angle_gamma   90.00
#
_symmetry.space_group_name_H-M   'P 1'
#
loop_
_entity.id
_entity.type
_entity.pdbx_description
1 polymer ?
#
loop_
_entity_poly.entity_id
_entity_poly.type
_entity_poly.pdbx_seq_one_letter_code
_entity_poly.pdbx_strand_id
1 'polypeptide(L)'
;VNQTVAARKPSWLNRTTLGVGLTSLFSDWSHEIATTVLPAFLVSLGAGPAWLGIIEGTADGVSSFSKLAAGHYTDRLKHRKPLVLSGYVLTTVATGALALATSAVHVLLARVTAWFGRGIRTPGRKALLAAGVSSDAYGRAFGFERMLDTLGAVVAPVTALWLLEWSSHNYAHVLAWTLVPGIAAVLTFGFLVREKPNHRPASGSFWFSVRQLPASFRTFLVAVGIFGLGDFSHTLLILFATQALTPAHGPAVAASFAVGLYLLHNIFYAAFAYLGGWLSDRVRHRKIVLAAGYALAVVMAVLLAWQPASLPLLAIVFVLAGIVVGVEEALEDSLAAELVPPQQHGMAFGTLAAVNAVGDFASSLFVGFLWSRYSASLAFTVAGILFLAGTILMLRLRRA
;
A
#
# COMPACT_ATOMS: atom_id res chain seq x y z
N VAL A 1 -47.64 -1.11 -23.51
CA VAL A 1 -46.27 -0.69 -23.86
C VAL A 1 -45.56 -0.41 -22.55
N ASN A 2 -44.93 -1.47 -21.97
CA ASN A 2 -44.05 -1.32 -20.79
C ASN A 2 -42.67 -0.92 -21.26
N GLN A 3 -42.36 0.37 -21.21
CA GLN A 3 -40.99 0.84 -21.25
C GLN A 3 -40.33 0.49 -19.92
N THR A 4 -39.57 -0.60 -19.87
CA THR A 4 -38.59 -0.86 -18.84
C THR A 4 -37.56 0.27 -18.89
N VAL A 5 -37.69 1.25 -17.98
CA VAL A 5 -36.67 2.27 -17.74
C VAL A 5 -35.39 1.53 -17.37
N ALA A 6 -34.46 1.42 -18.30
CA ALA A 6 -33.14 0.86 -18.04
C ALA A 6 -32.49 1.66 -16.91
N ALA A 7 -32.40 1.07 -15.73
CA ALA A 7 -31.76 1.69 -14.58
C ALA A 7 -30.35 2.13 -15.00
N ARG A 8 -30.08 3.43 -15.01
CA ARG A 8 -28.74 3.97 -15.28
C ARG A 8 -27.74 3.28 -14.37
N LYS A 9 -26.76 2.59 -14.96
CA LYS A 9 -25.66 2.03 -14.19
C LYS A 9 -25.07 3.13 -13.31
N PRO A 10 -24.93 2.91 -11.99
CA PRO A 10 -24.37 3.93 -11.11
C PRO A 10 -22.95 4.29 -11.59
N SER A 11 -22.66 5.60 -11.64
CA SER A 11 -21.32 6.07 -11.98
C SER A 11 -20.29 5.44 -11.03
N TRP A 12 -19.17 4.97 -11.55
CA TRP A 12 -18.08 4.43 -10.71
C TRP A 12 -17.53 5.49 -9.76
N LEU A 13 -17.44 6.75 -10.23
CA LEU A 13 -17.11 7.89 -9.40
C LEU A 13 -18.38 8.39 -8.70
N ASN A 14 -18.67 7.78 -7.56
CA ASN A 14 -19.80 8.10 -6.71
C ASN A 14 -19.30 8.63 -5.35
N ARG A 15 -20.27 8.98 -4.48
CA ARG A 15 -19.97 9.52 -3.15
C ARG A 15 -19.08 8.61 -2.32
N THR A 16 -19.26 7.28 -2.39
CA THR A 16 -18.46 6.30 -1.64
C THR A 16 -17.05 6.22 -2.20
N THR A 17 -16.89 6.11 -3.52
CA THR A 17 -15.57 6.07 -4.18
C THR A 17 -14.77 7.34 -3.90
N LEU A 18 -15.40 8.52 -4.06
CA LEU A 18 -14.76 9.79 -3.74
C LEU A 18 -14.42 9.89 -2.26
N GLY A 19 -15.34 9.47 -1.39
CA GLY A 19 -15.14 9.49 0.05
C GLY A 19 -13.99 8.59 0.50
N VAL A 20 -13.90 7.36 -0.04
CA VAL A 20 -12.79 6.44 0.26
C VAL A 20 -11.48 7.00 -0.26
N GLY A 21 -11.41 7.47 -1.49
CA GLY A 21 -10.19 8.03 -2.07
C GLY A 21 -9.67 9.26 -1.31
N LEU A 22 -10.53 10.25 -1.02
CA LEU A 22 -10.14 11.42 -0.23
C LEU A 22 -9.73 11.05 1.20
N THR A 23 -10.39 10.06 1.78
CA THR A 23 -10.01 9.55 3.11
C THR A 23 -8.62 8.93 3.08
N SER A 24 -8.28 8.17 2.03
CA SER A 24 -6.95 7.61 1.84
C SER A 24 -5.90 8.71 1.70
N LEU A 25 -6.16 9.72 0.86
CA LEU A 25 -5.28 10.88 0.70
C LEU A 25 -4.98 11.56 2.04
N PHE A 26 -6.02 11.96 2.77
CA PHE A 26 -5.83 12.66 4.03
C PHE A 26 -5.19 11.79 5.12
N SER A 27 -5.55 10.52 5.17
CA SER A 27 -4.99 9.60 6.14
C SER A 27 -3.51 9.31 5.88
N ASP A 28 -3.13 9.13 4.62
CA ASP A 28 -1.74 8.87 4.27
C ASP A 28 -0.90 10.15 4.40
N TRP A 29 -1.44 11.29 4.01
CA TRP A 29 -0.82 12.60 4.29
C TRP A 29 -0.52 12.79 5.79
N SER A 30 -1.50 12.52 6.66
CA SER A 30 -1.32 12.58 8.13
C SER A 30 -0.18 11.69 8.60
N HIS A 31 -0.19 10.44 8.14
CA HIS A 31 0.74 9.42 8.55
C HIS A 31 2.17 9.71 8.08
N GLU A 32 2.32 10.09 6.82
CA GLU A 32 3.63 10.31 6.20
C GLU A 32 4.31 11.59 6.69
N ILE A 33 3.55 12.61 7.17
CA ILE A 33 4.15 13.73 7.93
C ILE A 33 4.91 13.18 9.14
N ALA A 34 4.28 12.30 9.93
CA ALA A 34 4.92 11.72 11.10
C ALA A 34 6.12 10.83 10.72
N THR A 35 5.97 9.97 9.71
CA THR A 35 7.05 9.10 9.21
C THR A 35 8.27 9.90 8.76
N THR A 36 8.05 11.03 8.08
CA THR A 36 9.14 11.89 7.58
C THR A 36 10.01 12.43 8.72
N VAL A 37 9.42 12.83 9.85
CA VAL A 37 10.18 13.44 10.96
C VAL A 37 10.58 12.44 12.04
N LEU A 38 10.03 11.22 12.03
CA LEU A 38 10.20 10.23 13.09
C LEU A 38 11.67 9.90 13.41
N PRO A 39 12.56 9.67 12.42
CA PRO A 39 13.96 9.35 12.72
C PRO A 39 14.65 10.48 13.47
N ALA A 40 14.49 11.73 13.01
CA ALA A 40 15.09 12.90 13.65
C ALA A 40 14.48 13.18 15.04
N PHE A 41 13.17 12.96 15.18
CA PHE A 41 12.49 13.06 16.47
C PHE A 41 13.01 12.04 17.48
N LEU A 42 13.21 10.77 17.08
CA LEU A 42 13.79 9.75 17.95
C LEU A 42 15.21 10.11 18.41
N VAL A 43 16.04 10.63 17.49
CA VAL A 43 17.38 11.13 17.85
C VAL A 43 17.30 12.23 18.88
N SER A 44 16.34 13.17 18.76
CA SER A 44 16.13 14.25 19.74
C SER A 44 15.70 13.74 21.12
N LEU A 45 15.09 12.56 21.20
CA LEU A 45 14.74 11.86 22.44
C LEU A 45 15.89 10.97 22.98
N GLY A 46 17.08 11.02 22.37
CA GLY A 46 18.23 10.20 22.76
C GLY A 46 18.13 8.73 22.31
N ALA A 47 17.25 8.41 21.38
CA ALA A 47 17.05 7.05 20.89
C ALA A 47 17.89 6.80 19.62
N GLY A 48 18.59 5.65 19.61
CA GLY A 48 19.41 5.25 18.47
C GLY A 48 18.64 4.48 17.38
N PRO A 49 19.31 4.11 16.27
CA PRO A 49 18.68 3.41 15.12
C PRO A 49 17.98 2.09 15.48
N ALA A 50 18.46 1.40 16.54
CA ALA A 50 17.82 0.16 17.01
C ALA A 50 16.36 0.38 17.45
N TRP A 51 16.06 1.54 18.07
CA TRP A 51 14.68 1.88 18.43
C TRP A 51 13.80 2.09 17.21
N LEU A 52 14.32 2.71 16.16
CA LEU A 52 13.55 2.87 14.90
C LEU A 52 13.19 1.50 14.32
N GLY A 53 14.14 0.57 14.27
CA GLY A 53 13.87 -0.80 13.80
C GLY A 53 12.86 -1.54 14.66
N ILE A 54 12.93 -1.42 15.99
CA ILE A 54 11.95 -2.02 16.90
C ILE A 54 10.55 -1.43 16.68
N ILE A 55 10.45 -0.10 16.56
CA ILE A 55 9.19 0.61 16.39
C ILE A 55 8.53 0.21 15.07
N GLU A 56 9.23 0.33 13.94
CA GLU A 56 8.66 0.02 12.63
C GLU A 56 8.37 -1.48 12.48
N GLY A 57 9.30 -2.36 12.85
CA GLY A 57 9.09 -3.81 12.76
C GLY A 57 7.92 -4.30 13.62
N THR A 58 7.75 -3.76 14.85
CA THR A 58 6.62 -4.13 15.71
C THR A 58 5.31 -3.59 15.16
N ALA A 59 5.31 -2.35 14.67
CA ALA A 59 4.13 -1.70 14.11
C ALA A 59 3.63 -2.44 12.85
N ASP A 60 4.51 -2.80 11.93
CA ASP A 60 4.18 -3.54 10.72
C ASP A 60 3.68 -4.96 11.03
N GLY A 61 4.31 -5.63 11.97
CA GLY A 61 3.86 -6.95 12.45
C GLY A 61 2.43 -6.87 13.00
N VAL A 62 2.16 -5.93 13.90
CA VAL A 62 0.82 -5.74 14.48
C VAL A 62 -0.20 -5.38 13.41
N SER A 63 0.14 -4.51 12.45
CA SER A 63 -0.73 -4.16 11.33
C SER A 63 -1.11 -5.38 10.50
N SER A 64 -0.15 -6.22 10.16
CA SER A 64 -0.36 -7.41 9.32
C SER A 64 -1.30 -8.42 9.97
N PHE A 65 -1.09 -8.74 11.26
CA PHE A 65 -2.01 -9.60 12.02
C PHE A 65 -3.39 -8.97 12.15
N SER A 66 -3.46 -7.65 12.38
CA SER A 66 -4.72 -6.93 12.50
C SER A 66 -5.51 -6.91 11.20
N LYS A 67 -4.87 -6.76 10.05
CA LYS A 67 -5.52 -6.84 8.72
C LYS A 67 -6.20 -8.20 8.52
N LEU A 68 -5.49 -9.28 8.86
CA LEU A 68 -6.02 -10.64 8.72
C LEU A 68 -7.22 -10.89 9.64
N ALA A 69 -7.11 -10.52 10.92
CA ALA A 69 -8.20 -10.63 11.89
C ALA A 69 -9.39 -9.75 11.50
N ALA A 70 -9.15 -8.48 11.17
CA ALA A 70 -10.18 -7.54 10.77
C ALA A 70 -10.92 -7.97 9.49
N GLY A 71 -10.23 -8.64 8.55
CA GLY A 71 -10.86 -9.22 7.37
C GLY A 71 -11.97 -10.20 7.74
N HIS A 72 -11.67 -11.11 8.66
CA HIS A 72 -12.65 -12.07 9.16
C HIS A 72 -13.84 -11.42 9.88
N TYR A 73 -13.58 -10.44 10.75
CA TYR A 73 -14.64 -9.71 11.45
C TYR A 73 -15.48 -8.86 10.51
N THR A 74 -14.87 -8.22 9.52
CA THR A 74 -15.55 -7.37 8.51
C THR A 74 -16.68 -8.11 7.79
N ASP A 75 -16.49 -9.38 7.45
CA ASP A 75 -17.50 -10.16 6.74
C ASP A 75 -18.66 -10.61 7.63
N ARG A 76 -18.47 -10.62 8.94
CA ARG A 76 -19.49 -10.98 9.94
C ARG A 76 -20.37 -9.81 10.35
N LEU A 77 -19.94 -8.59 10.10
CA LEU A 77 -20.67 -7.42 10.49
C LEU A 77 -21.79 -7.10 9.49
N LYS A 78 -22.96 -6.76 10.02
CA LYS A 78 -24.06 -6.17 9.25
C LYS A 78 -23.69 -4.78 8.74
N HIS A 79 -22.98 -4.02 9.57
CA HIS A 79 -22.46 -2.70 9.25
C HIS A 79 -20.95 -2.67 9.47
N ARG A 80 -20.20 -2.47 8.38
CA ARG A 80 -18.73 -2.44 8.34
C ARG A 80 -18.18 -1.05 8.67
N LYS A 81 -18.93 0.00 8.30
CA LYS A 81 -18.54 1.41 8.42
C LYS A 81 -18.11 1.80 9.84
N PRO A 82 -18.81 1.43 10.94
CA PRO A 82 -18.38 1.76 12.29
C PRO A 82 -16.99 1.20 12.64
N LEU A 83 -16.71 -0.05 12.26
CA LEU A 83 -15.39 -0.68 12.48
C LEU A 83 -14.29 0.08 11.74
N VAL A 84 -14.52 0.42 10.47
CA VAL A 84 -13.55 1.16 9.65
C VAL A 84 -13.34 2.57 10.21
N LEU A 85 -14.41 3.24 10.61
CA LEU A 85 -14.34 4.59 11.19
C LEU A 85 -13.56 4.58 12.51
N SER A 86 -13.79 3.60 13.40
CA SER A 86 -13.03 3.46 14.64
C SER A 86 -11.53 3.28 14.37
N GLY A 87 -11.16 2.53 13.32
CA GLY A 87 -9.76 2.40 12.89
C GLY A 87 -9.15 3.72 12.44
N TYR A 88 -9.90 4.57 11.71
CA TYR A 88 -9.44 5.92 11.34
C TYR A 88 -9.28 6.84 12.54
N VAL A 89 -10.25 6.84 13.47
CA VAL A 89 -10.16 7.62 14.71
C VAL A 89 -8.93 7.19 15.52
N LEU A 90 -8.75 5.88 15.71
CA LEU A 90 -7.64 5.34 16.47
C LEU A 90 -6.29 5.70 15.83
N THR A 91 -6.15 5.56 14.50
CA THR A 91 -4.94 5.98 13.78
C THR A 91 -4.68 7.47 13.97
N THR A 92 -5.69 8.32 13.78
CA THR A 92 -5.55 9.79 13.91
C THR A 92 -5.12 10.20 15.31
N VAL A 93 -5.79 9.68 16.34
CA VAL A 93 -5.48 10.01 17.75
C VAL A 93 -4.08 9.51 18.11
N ALA A 94 -3.74 8.28 17.75
CA ALA A 94 -2.45 7.70 18.07
C ALA A 94 -1.29 8.39 17.32
N THR A 95 -1.48 8.78 16.05
CA THR A 95 -0.47 9.54 15.31
C THR A 95 -0.29 10.95 15.93
N GLY A 96 -1.39 11.64 16.28
CA GLY A 96 -1.32 12.92 16.97
C GLY A 96 -0.71 12.84 18.37
N ALA A 97 -0.89 11.72 19.07
CA ALA A 97 -0.30 11.49 20.39
C ALA A 97 1.24 11.41 20.36
N LEU A 98 1.86 11.19 19.20
CA LEU A 98 3.32 11.30 19.02
C LEU A 98 3.83 12.69 19.44
N ALA A 99 3.03 13.74 19.30
CA ALA A 99 3.36 15.09 19.74
C ALA A 99 3.64 15.20 21.27
N LEU A 100 3.08 14.27 22.04
CA LEU A 100 3.23 14.22 23.50
C LEU A 100 4.32 13.23 23.95
N ALA A 101 5.00 12.58 23.00
CA ALA A 101 6.00 11.58 23.33
C ALA A 101 7.28 12.23 23.91
N THR A 102 7.72 11.73 25.06
CA THR A 102 8.94 12.18 25.77
C THR A 102 9.99 11.07 25.85
N SER A 103 9.72 9.91 25.26
CA SER A 103 10.65 8.76 25.22
C SER A 103 10.35 7.88 24.02
N ALA A 104 11.32 7.05 23.62
CA ALA A 104 11.14 6.07 22.55
C ALA A 104 10.03 5.06 22.83
N VAL A 105 9.76 4.75 24.10
CA VAL A 105 8.64 3.86 24.49
C VAL A 105 7.30 4.50 24.20
N HIS A 106 7.13 5.81 24.46
CA HIS A 106 5.89 6.52 24.09
C HIS A 106 5.69 6.52 22.57
N VAL A 107 6.78 6.71 21.80
CA VAL A 107 6.74 6.62 20.33
C VAL A 107 6.33 5.22 19.88
N LEU A 108 6.92 4.16 20.46
CA LEU A 108 6.55 2.77 20.17
C LEU A 108 5.07 2.51 20.39
N LEU A 109 4.55 2.88 21.57
CA LEU A 109 3.13 2.66 21.90
C LEU A 109 2.18 3.40 20.96
N ALA A 110 2.47 4.67 20.67
CA ALA A 110 1.68 5.47 19.76
C ALA A 110 1.72 4.89 18.32
N ARG A 111 2.90 4.50 17.83
CA ARG A 111 3.08 3.94 16.49
C ARG A 111 2.38 2.60 16.34
N VAL A 112 2.58 1.68 17.28
CA VAL A 112 1.90 0.38 17.29
C VAL A 112 0.37 0.53 17.33
N THR A 113 -0.13 1.46 18.14
CA THR A 113 -1.58 1.76 18.21
C THR A 113 -2.11 2.32 16.89
N ALA A 114 -1.37 3.23 16.25
CA ALA A 114 -1.74 3.77 14.93
C ALA A 114 -1.79 2.68 13.87
N TRP A 115 -0.80 1.78 13.84
CA TRP A 115 -0.73 0.65 12.90
C TRP A 115 -1.81 -0.40 13.15
N PHE A 116 -2.15 -0.67 14.39
CA PHE A 116 -3.30 -1.50 14.74
C PHE A 116 -4.59 -0.91 14.17
N GLY A 117 -4.82 0.40 14.35
CA GLY A 117 -5.95 1.10 13.75
C GLY A 117 -5.97 1.00 12.21
N ARG A 118 -4.79 1.14 11.56
CA ARG A 118 -4.62 0.97 10.12
C ARG A 118 -4.94 -0.46 9.67
N GLY A 119 -4.51 -1.46 10.45
CA GLY A 119 -4.83 -2.86 10.21
C GLY A 119 -6.33 -3.15 10.27
N ILE A 120 -7.02 -2.67 11.30
CA ILE A 120 -8.46 -2.88 11.49
C ILE A 120 -9.29 -2.29 10.32
N ARG A 121 -8.96 -1.09 9.85
CA ARG A 121 -9.77 -0.38 8.85
C ARG A 121 -9.57 -0.91 7.42
N THR A 122 -8.39 -1.44 7.08
CA THR A 122 -8.00 -1.70 5.69
C THR A 122 -8.91 -2.70 4.96
N PRO A 123 -9.20 -3.92 5.46
CA PRO A 123 -10.07 -4.85 4.75
C PRO A 123 -11.50 -4.34 4.61
N GLY A 124 -12.02 -3.70 5.67
CA GLY A 124 -13.36 -3.12 5.68
C GLY A 124 -13.51 -1.96 4.70
N ARG A 125 -12.51 -1.08 4.61
CA ARG A 125 -12.47 0.02 3.64
C ARG A 125 -12.51 -0.50 2.21
N LYS A 126 -11.68 -1.48 1.87
CA LYS A 126 -11.64 -2.12 0.55
C LYS A 126 -12.97 -2.82 0.22
N ALA A 127 -13.56 -3.52 1.20
CA ALA A 127 -14.86 -4.16 1.04
C ALA A 127 -16.00 -3.15 0.81
N LEU A 128 -15.99 -2.00 1.48
CA LEU A 128 -16.95 -0.91 1.26
C LEU A 128 -16.77 -0.25 -0.11
N LEU A 129 -15.53 -0.08 -0.57
CA LEU A 129 -15.23 0.43 -1.90
C LEU A 129 -15.77 -0.52 -2.98
N ALA A 130 -15.48 -1.81 -2.88
CA ALA A 130 -15.98 -2.83 -3.80
C ALA A 130 -17.51 -2.89 -3.82
N ALA A 131 -18.18 -2.79 -2.65
CA ALA A 131 -19.64 -2.77 -2.56
C ALA A 131 -20.27 -1.47 -3.14
N GLY A 132 -19.48 -0.40 -3.26
CA GLY A 132 -19.93 0.90 -3.76
C GLY A 132 -19.96 1.02 -5.28
N VAL A 133 -19.37 0.10 -6.03
CA VAL A 133 -19.24 0.12 -7.49
C VAL A 133 -19.64 -1.21 -8.11
N SER A 134 -19.90 -1.20 -9.42
CA SER A 134 -20.12 -2.45 -10.18
C SER A 134 -18.77 -3.15 -10.48
N SER A 135 -18.79 -4.46 -10.65
CA SER A 135 -17.57 -5.25 -10.90
C SER A 135 -16.80 -4.85 -12.15
N ASP A 136 -17.47 -4.28 -13.15
CA ASP A 136 -16.87 -3.72 -14.37
C ASP A 136 -16.09 -2.41 -14.13
N ALA A 137 -16.12 -1.88 -12.91
CA ALA A 137 -15.44 -0.64 -12.51
C ALA A 137 -14.46 -0.81 -11.32
N TYR A 138 -14.17 -2.04 -10.90
CA TYR A 138 -13.24 -2.28 -9.78
C TYR A 138 -11.86 -1.70 -10.05
N GLY A 139 -11.32 -1.86 -11.26
CA GLY A 139 -10.01 -1.33 -11.62
C GLY A 139 -9.90 0.18 -11.41
N ARG A 140 -10.87 0.94 -11.95
CA ARG A 140 -10.92 2.41 -11.77
C ARG A 140 -11.11 2.82 -10.32
N ALA A 141 -11.95 2.10 -9.57
CA ALA A 141 -12.25 2.45 -8.19
C ALA A 141 -11.04 2.22 -7.26
N PHE A 142 -10.39 1.06 -7.34
CA PHE A 142 -9.17 0.76 -6.58
C PHE A 142 -7.98 1.58 -7.05
N GLY A 143 -7.81 1.75 -8.37
CA GLY A 143 -6.75 2.61 -8.92
C GLY A 143 -6.89 4.07 -8.52
N PHE A 144 -8.12 4.62 -8.47
CA PHE A 144 -8.38 5.97 -8.00
C PHE A 144 -8.09 6.13 -6.50
N GLU A 145 -8.49 5.16 -5.70
CA GLU A 145 -8.20 5.14 -4.26
C GLU A 145 -6.69 5.11 -4.01
N ARG A 146 -5.96 4.23 -4.72
CA ARG A 146 -4.52 4.11 -4.57
C ARG A 146 -3.76 5.34 -5.08
N MET A 147 -4.20 5.93 -6.19
CA MET A 147 -3.65 7.19 -6.69
C MET A 147 -3.74 8.29 -5.64
N LEU A 148 -4.89 8.44 -4.99
CA LEU A 148 -5.08 9.46 -3.94
C LEU A 148 -4.28 9.15 -2.68
N ASP A 149 -4.17 7.88 -2.27
CA ASP A 149 -3.32 7.42 -1.18
C ASP A 149 -1.85 7.85 -1.42
N THR A 150 -1.30 7.51 -2.60
CA THR A 150 0.07 7.88 -3.00
C THR A 150 0.27 9.40 -3.08
N LEU A 151 -0.73 10.16 -3.56
CA LEU A 151 -0.63 11.63 -3.56
C LEU A 151 -0.52 12.19 -2.15
N GLY A 152 -1.17 11.58 -1.15
CA GLY A 152 -0.98 11.92 0.26
C GLY A 152 0.46 11.74 0.70
N ALA A 153 1.09 10.61 0.34
CA ALA A 153 2.49 10.33 0.64
C ALA A 153 3.46 11.30 -0.05
N VAL A 154 3.16 11.75 -1.27
CA VAL A 154 3.99 12.74 -2.01
C VAL A 154 3.94 14.13 -1.36
N VAL A 155 2.76 14.56 -0.90
CA VAL A 155 2.56 15.88 -0.30
C VAL A 155 3.14 15.96 1.12
N ALA A 156 3.17 14.85 1.84
CA ALA A 156 3.52 14.81 3.24
C ALA A 156 4.95 15.29 3.57
N PRO A 157 6.02 14.84 2.88
CA PRO A 157 7.38 15.32 3.15
C PRO A 157 7.53 16.83 2.95
N VAL A 158 6.91 17.37 1.89
CA VAL A 158 6.93 18.83 1.63
C VAL A 158 6.24 19.57 2.75
N THR A 159 5.09 19.08 3.21
CA THR A 159 4.37 19.65 4.35
C THR A 159 5.20 19.56 5.64
N ALA A 160 5.84 18.41 5.89
CA ALA A 160 6.67 18.20 7.08
C ALA A 160 7.86 19.16 7.13
N LEU A 161 8.56 19.35 6.01
CA LEU A 161 9.68 20.30 5.91
C LEU A 161 9.20 21.74 6.12
N TRP A 162 8.11 22.15 5.48
CA TRP A 162 7.54 23.47 5.67
C TRP A 162 7.13 23.72 7.13
N LEU A 163 6.51 22.74 7.78
CA LEU A 163 6.13 22.82 9.19
C LEU A 163 7.36 22.88 10.13
N LEU A 164 8.43 22.16 9.81
CA LEU A 164 9.68 22.21 10.58
C LEU A 164 10.28 23.62 10.55
N GLU A 165 10.38 24.23 9.37
CA GLU A 165 10.87 25.61 9.23
C GLU A 165 9.96 26.59 9.98
N TRP A 166 8.64 26.50 9.78
CA TRP A 166 7.67 27.38 10.41
C TRP A 166 7.67 27.27 11.94
N SER A 167 7.87 26.06 12.49
CA SER A 167 7.86 25.81 13.94
C SER A 167 9.24 25.94 14.60
N SER A 168 10.24 26.48 13.90
CA SER A 168 11.62 26.55 14.39
C SER A 168 12.15 25.17 14.83
N HIS A 169 11.93 24.15 14.00
CA HIS A 169 12.35 22.77 14.20
C HIS A 169 11.73 22.07 15.42
N ASN A 170 10.55 22.50 15.84
CA ASN A 170 9.81 21.85 16.92
C ASN A 170 9.03 20.64 16.42
N TYR A 171 9.58 19.44 16.63
CA TYR A 171 8.97 18.17 16.21
C TYR A 171 7.57 17.95 16.82
N ALA A 172 7.33 18.36 18.07
CA ALA A 172 6.02 18.19 18.71
C ALA A 172 4.93 18.98 17.98
N HIS A 173 5.23 20.20 17.52
CA HIS A 173 4.30 20.99 16.71
C HIS A 173 4.02 20.32 15.36
N VAL A 174 5.06 19.82 14.67
CA VAL A 174 4.88 19.09 13.38
C VAL A 174 4.01 17.85 13.56
N LEU A 175 4.27 17.08 14.63
CA LEU A 175 3.49 15.87 14.95
C LEU A 175 2.04 16.21 15.36
N ALA A 176 1.80 17.31 16.08
CA ALA A 176 0.45 17.76 16.38
C ALA A 176 -0.34 18.15 15.12
N TRP A 177 0.33 18.73 14.10
CA TRP A 177 -0.29 19.06 12.83
C TRP A 177 -0.82 17.86 12.05
N THR A 178 -0.33 16.64 12.31
CA THR A 178 -0.87 15.40 11.73
C THR A 178 -2.35 15.22 12.04
N LEU A 179 -2.86 15.79 13.13
CA LEU A 179 -4.28 15.76 13.48
C LEU A 179 -5.14 16.46 12.42
N VAL A 180 -4.64 17.50 11.74
CA VAL A 180 -5.44 18.24 10.74
C VAL A 180 -5.86 17.34 9.59
N PRO A 181 -4.95 16.74 8.81
CA PRO A 181 -5.35 15.79 7.78
C PRO A 181 -5.97 14.50 8.36
N GLY A 182 -5.57 14.04 9.55
CA GLY A 182 -6.17 12.90 10.22
C GLY A 182 -7.66 13.10 10.53
N ILE A 183 -8.04 14.24 11.08
CA ILE A 183 -9.45 14.61 11.35
C ILE A 183 -10.19 14.75 10.01
N ALA A 184 -9.59 15.37 8.99
CA ALA A 184 -10.17 15.44 7.66
C ALA A 184 -10.48 14.04 7.09
N ALA A 185 -9.61 13.06 7.30
CA ALA A 185 -9.85 11.68 6.90
C ALA A 185 -11.06 11.08 7.63
N VAL A 186 -11.14 11.24 8.96
CA VAL A 186 -12.27 10.75 9.78
C VAL A 186 -13.59 11.36 9.31
N LEU A 187 -13.63 12.68 9.14
CA LEU A 187 -14.83 13.39 8.72
C LEU A 187 -15.24 13.00 7.29
N THR A 188 -14.29 12.94 6.37
CA THR A 188 -14.53 12.54 4.98
C THR A 188 -15.13 11.14 4.91
N PHE A 189 -14.54 10.18 5.63
CA PHE A 189 -15.08 8.83 5.72
C PHE A 189 -16.48 8.80 6.35
N GLY A 190 -16.65 9.50 7.47
CA GLY A 190 -17.91 9.56 8.19
C GLY A 190 -19.07 10.13 7.36
N PHE A 191 -18.84 11.22 6.62
CA PHE A 191 -19.89 11.93 5.90
C PHE A 191 -20.08 11.46 4.44
N LEU A 192 -19.02 11.09 3.74
CA LEU A 192 -19.11 10.76 2.31
C LEU A 192 -19.34 9.27 2.05
N VAL A 193 -18.71 8.38 2.83
CA VAL A 193 -18.86 6.95 2.59
C VAL A 193 -20.24 6.47 3.02
N ARG A 194 -20.98 5.94 2.04
CA ARG A 194 -22.31 5.35 2.26
C ARG A 194 -22.19 3.85 2.23
N GLU A 195 -22.73 3.20 3.26
CA GLU A 195 -22.76 1.76 3.37
C GLU A 195 -24.12 1.21 3.01
N LYS A 196 -24.14 0.12 2.24
CA LYS A 196 -25.31 -0.77 2.14
C LYS A 196 -25.13 -1.89 3.14
N PRO A 197 -26.16 -2.17 3.99
CA PRO A 197 -26.07 -3.25 4.98
C PRO A 197 -25.72 -4.59 4.33
N ASN A 198 -24.86 -5.36 4.99
CA ASN A 198 -24.60 -6.73 4.57
C ASN A 198 -25.79 -7.61 4.99
N HIS A 199 -26.58 -8.03 4.01
CA HIS A 199 -27.79 -8.85 4.27
C HIS A 199 -27.46 -10.33 4.56
N ARG A 200 -26.25 -10.79 4.28
CA ARG A 200 -25.82 -12.17 4.51
C ARG A 200 -24.42 -12.18 5.15
N PRO A 201 -24.32 -11.84 6.45
CA PRO A 201 -23.05 -11.93 7.16
C PRO A 201 -22.47 -13.35 7.11
N ALA A 202 -21.16 -13.46 6.95
CA ALA A 202 -20.49 -14.75 6.98
C ALA A 202 -20.60 -15.38 8.38
N SER A 203 -20.67 -16.72 8.43
CA SER A 203 -20.71 -17.50 9.67
C SER A 203 -19.58 -18.54 9.65
N GLY A 204 -19.18 -19.03 10.82
CA GLY A 204 -18.13 -20.05 10.94
C GLY A 204 -16.86 -19.55 11.61
N SER A 205 -15.89 -20.46 11.88
CA SER A 205 -14.60 -20.10 12.46
C SER A 205 -13.69 -19.42 11.44
N PHE A 206 -12.60 -18.79 11.89
CA PHE A 206 -11.58 -18.20 11.04
C PHE A 206 -11.05 -19.20 10.00
N TRP A 207 -10.64 -20.39 10.44
CA TRP A 207 -10.10 -21.44 9.56
C TRP A 207 -11.13 -21.94 8.54
N PHE A 208 -12.41 -21.96 8.91
CA PHE A 208 -13.48 -22.30 8.00
C PHE A 208 -13.63 -21.23 6.91
N SER A 209 -13.56 -19.94 7.26
CA SER A 209 -13.62 -18.84 6.30
C SER A 209 -12.45 -18.88 5.30
N VAL A 210 -11.22 -19.17 5.77
CA VAL A 210 -10.05 -19.34 4.88
C VAL A 210 -10.24 -20.49 3.89
N ARG A 211 -10.76 -21.64 4.38
CA ARG A 211 -10.99 -22.82 3.54
C ARG A 211 -12.09 -22.63 2.51
N GLN A 212 -13.04 -21.75 2.78
CA GLN A 212 -14.15 -21.44 1.86
C GLN A 212 -13.76 -20.47 0.73
N LEU A 213 -12.57 -19.86 0.79
CA LEU A 213 -12.11 -19.01 -0.30
C LEU A 213 -12.02 -19.81 -1.61
N PRO A 214 -12.50 -19.25 -2.75
CA PRO A 214 -12.51 -19.94 -4.03
C PRO A 214 -11.15 -20.47 -4.44
N ALA A 215 -11.11 -21.59 -5.16
CA ALA A 215 -9.85 -22.18 -5.62
C ALA A 215 -9.06 -21.22 -6.54
N SER A 216 -9.76 -20.44 -7.37
CA SER A 216 -9.19 -19.40 -8.21
C SER A 216 -8.48 -18.33 -7.37
N PHE A 217 -9.09 -17.90 -6.28
CA PHE A 217 -8.50 -16.92 -5.36
C PHE A 217 -7.27 -17.51 -4.64
N ARG A 218 -7.31 -18.76 -4.20
CA ARG A 218 -6.13 -19.41 -3.59
C ARG A 218 -4.96 -19.53 -4.58
N THR A 219 -5.22 -19.85 -5.84
CA THR A 219 -4.19 -19.86 -6.89
C THR A 219 -3.64 -18.47 -7.16
N PHE A 220 -4.51 -17.45 -7.13
CA PHE A 220 -4.11 -16.05 -7.20
C PHE A 220 -3.17 -15.67 -6.05
N LEU A 221 -3.50 -16.01 -4.80
CA LEU A 221 -2.64 -15.76 -3.64
C LEU A 221 -1.27 -16.43 -3.75
N VAL A 222 -1.19 -17.62 -4.34
CA VAL A 222 0.11 -18.27 -4.60
C VAL A 222 0.92 -17.48 -5.61
N ALA A 223 0.30 -16.98 -6.69
CA ALA A 223 0.99 -16.17 -7.69
C ALA A 223 1.50 -14.84 -7.08
N VAL A 224 0.66 -14.17 -6.28
CA VAL A 224 1.02 -12.95 -5.53
C VAL A 224 2.15 -13.25 -4.54
N GLY A 225 2.05 -14.32 -3.76
CA GLY A 225 3.07 -14.66 -2.76
C GLY A 225 4.43 -14.97 -3.40
N ILE A 226 4.47 -15.67 -4.54
CA ILE A 226 5.72 -15.94 -5.25
C ILE A 226 6.30 -14.66 -5.86
N PHE A 227 5.46 -13.80 -6.44
CA PHE A 227 5.89 -12.48 -6.92
C PHE A 227 6.43 -11.65 -5.75
N GLY A 228 5.70 -11.55 -4.64
CA GLY A 228 6.06 -10.81 -3.44
C GLY A 228 7.37 -11.26 -2.80
N LEU A 229 7.78 -12.53 -2.94
CA LEU A 229 9.13 -12.97 -2.51
C LEU A 229 10.26 -12.33 -3.32
N GLY A 230 9.98 -11.74 -4.48
CA GLY A 230 10.91 -10.94 -5.27
C GLY A 230 10.73 -9.44 -5.07
N ASP A 231 9.62 -9.00 -4.51
CA ASP A 231 9.25 -7.60 -4.37
C ASP A 231 9.96 -6.93 -3.19
N PHE A 232 11.19 -6.55 -3.44
CA PHE A 232 12.05 -5.93 -2.43
C PHE A 232 11.71 -4.45 -2.21
N SER A 233 11.96 -3.97 -0.98
CA SER A 233 11.69 -2.60 -0.57
C SER A 233 12.34 -1.56 -1.50
N HIS A 234 11.61 -0.52 -1.84
CA HIS A 234 12.11 0.65 -2.57
C HIS A 234 13.29 1.34 -1.86
N THR A 235 13.48 1.13 -0.56
CA THR A 235 14.67 1.58 0.17
C THR A 235 15.95 0.93 -0.36
N LEU A 236 15.91 -0.35 -0.75
CA LEU A 236 17.03 -1.01 -1.41
C LEU A 236 17.31 -0.43 -2.80
N LEU A 237 16.26 -0.01 -3.51
CA LEU A 237 16.40 0.66 -4.80
C LEU A 237 17.07 2.04 -4.66
N ILE A 238 16.69 2.82 -3.65
CA ILE A 238 17.31 4.10 -3.31
C ILE A 238 18.79 3.89 -2.93
N LEU A 239 19.07 2.89 -2.11
CA LEU A 239 20.44 2.54 -1.71
C LEU A 239 21.29 2.17 -2.94
N PHE A 240 20.75 1.36 -3.85
CA PHE A 240 21.42 0.98 -5.08
C PHE A 240 21.77 2.21 -5.93
N ALA A 241 20.81 3.11 -6.17
CA ALA A 241 21.02 4.32 -6.93
C ALA A 241 22.08 5.23 -6.29
N THR A 242 22.04 5.38 -4.96
CA THR A 242 23.03 6.15 -4.22
C THR A 242 24.43 5.56 -4.40
N GLN A 243 24.60 4.25 -4.23
CA GLN A 243 25.90 3.58 -4.41
C GLN A 243 26.39 3.67 -5.86
N ALA A 244 25.53 3.48 -6.85
CA ALA A 244 25.87 3.52 -8.26
C ALA A 244 26.33 4.91 -8.74
N LEU A 245 25.76 5.98 -8.18
CA LEU A 245 26.08 7.36 -8.56
C LEU A 245 27.23 7.97 -7.74
N THR A 246 27.56 7.41 -6.58
CA THR A 246 28.61 7.94 -5.69
C THR A 246 29.99 8.10 -6.35
N PRO A 247 30.47 7.15 -7.19
CA PRO A 247 31.79 7.29 -7.81
C PRO A 247 31.93 8.50 -8.74
N ALA A 248 30.85 8.88 -9.43
CA ALA A 248 30.84 9.98 -10.38
C ALA A 248 30.51 11.36 -9.76
N HIS A 249 29.70 11.38 -8.70
CA HIS A 249 29.10 12.63 -8.19
C HIS A 249 29.42 12.92 -6.71
N GLY A 250 30.04 11.97 -6.01
CA GLY A 250 30.22 12.03 -4.57
C GLY A 250 28.95 11.69 -3.78
N PRO A 251 29.07 11.33 -2.46
CA PRO A 251 27.98 10.73 -1.70
C PRO A 251 26.78 11.67 -1.49
N ALA A 252 27.00 12.97 -1.24
CA ALA A 252 25.91 13.90 -0.97
C ALA A 252 25.04 14.18 -2.22
N VAL A 253 25.68 14.37 -3.38
CA VAL A 253 24.98 14.61 -4.66
C VAL A 253 24.29 13.34 -5.13
N ALA A 254 24.92 12.17 -4.99
CA ALA A 254 24.34 10.88 -5.31
C ALA A 254 23.06 10.59 -4.49
N ALA A 255 23.09 10.90 -3.19
CA ALA A 255 21.90 10.77 -2.33
C ALA A 255 20.78 11.71 -2.78
N SER A 256 21.10 12.96 -3.15
CA SER A 256 20.10 13.91 -3.67
C SER A 256 19.46 13.42 -4.97
N PHE A 257 20.26 12.87 -5.90
CA PHE A 257 19.74 12.27 -7.11
C PHE A 257 18.85 11.05 -6.82
N ALA A 258 19.23 10.18 -5.87
CA ALA A 258 18.43 9.00 -5.49
C ALA A 258 17.07 9.41 -4.90
N VAL A 259 17.01 10.48 -4.11
CA VAL A 259 15.75 11.04 -3.60
C VAL A 259 14.91 11.61 -4.76
N GLY A 260 15.51 12.32 -5.70
CA GLY A 260 14.82 12.81 -6.90
C GLY A 260 14.25 11.68 -7.76
N LEU A 261 15.00 10.58 -7.92
CA LEU A 261 14.55 9.38 -8.61
C LEU A 261 13.36 8.71 -7.87
N TYR A 262 13.39 8.70 -6.53
CA TYR A 262 12.28 8.18 -5.74
C TYR A 262 11.02 9.07 -5.86
N LEU A 263 11.18 10.39 -5.96
CA LEU A 263 10.04 11.27 -6.27
C LEU A 263 9.45 10.94 -7.66
N LEU A 264 10.31 10.72 -8.65
CA LEU A 264 9.89 10.29 -9.99
C LEU A 264 9.12 8.96 -9.95
N HIS A 265 9.62 7.98 -9.18
CA HIS A 265 8.92 6.72 -8.91
C HIS A 265 7.51 6.96 -8.38
N ASN A 266 7.33 7.79 -7.36
CA ASN A 266 6.02 8.04 -6.76
C ASN A 266 5.05 8.75 -7.72
N ILE A 267 5.53 9.62 -8.61
CA ILE A 267 4.71 10.25 -9.65
C ILE A 267 4.15 9.18 -10.61
N PHE A 268 5.00 8.27 -11.08
CA PHE A 268 4.57 7.18 -11.95
C PHE A 268 3.71 6.16 -11.21
N TYR A 269 4.00 5.89 -9.95
CA TYR A 269 3.16 5.05 -9.10
C TYR A 269 1.73 5.61 -9.01
N ALA A 270 1.56 6.86 -8.62
CA ALA A 270 0.24 7.48 -8.54
C ALA A 270 -0.50 7.47 -9.89
N ALA A 271 0.20 7.82 -10.97
CA ALA A 271 -0.38 7.86 -12.31
C ALA A 271 -0.83 6.46 -12.78
N PHE A 272 0.03 5.45 -12.64
CA PHE A 272 -0.24 4.11 -13.16
C PHE A 272 -1.13 3.27 -12.26
N ALA A 273 -1.30 3.62 -11.00
CA ALA A 273 -2.37 3.07 -10.17
C ALA A 273 -3.75 3.33 -10.81
N TYR A 274 -4.02 4.55 -11.24
CA TYR A 274 -5.27 4.88 -11.91
C TYR A 274 -5.33 4.39 -13.37
N LEU A 275 -4.27 4.62 -14.14
CA LEU A 275 -4.21 4.24 -15.56
C LEU A 275 -4.28 2.71 -15.74
N GLY A 276 -3.57 1.95 -14.92
CA GLY A 276 -3.62 0.48 -14.90
C GLY A 276 -5.02 -0.02 -14.54
N GLY A 277 -5.63 0.57 -13.52
CA GLY A 277 -7.01 0.26 -13.15
C GLY A 277 -8.01 0.56 -14.26
N TRP A 278 -7.92 1.72 -14.90
CA TRP A 278 -8.75 2.08 -16.04
C TRP A 278 -8.57 1.14 -17.23
N LEU A 279 -7.31 0.83 -17.57
CA LEU A 279 -7.00 -0.09 -18.66
C LEU A 279 -7.57 -1.48 -18.41
N SER A 280 -7.46 -1.99 -17.17
CA SER A 280 -7.96 -3.30 -16.79
C SER A 280 -9.48 -3.45 -16.95
N ASP A 281 -10.23 -2.39 -16.61
CA ASP A 281 -11.68 -2.35 -16.81
C ASP A 281 -12.06 -2.29 -18.30
N ARG A 282 -11.26 -1.60 -19.12
CA ARG A 282 -11.51 -1.47 -20.56
C ARG A 282 -11.22 -2.76 -21.32
N VAL A 283 -10.13 -3.42 -20.99
CA VAL A 283 -9.73 -4.70 -21.60
C VAL A 283 -10.60 -5.86 -21.09
N ARG A 284 -11.26 -5.71 -19.94
CA ARG A 284 -12.07 -6.74 -19.27
C ARG A 284 -11.29 -8.02 -18.93
N HIS A 285 -9.98 -7.92 -18.80
CA HIS A 285 -9.05 -9.02 -18.48
C HIS A 285 -8.01 -8.56 -17.47
N ARG A 286 -8.43 -8.25 -16.21
CA ARG A 286 -7.57 -7.72 -15.13
C ARG A 286 -6.31 -8.55 -14.93
N LYS A 287 -6.43 -9.88 -14.94
CA LYS A 287 -5.26 -10.76 -14.79
C LYS A 287 -4.17 -10.53 -15.85
N ILE A 288 -4.55 -10.16 -17.09
CA ILE A 288 -3.58 -9.92 -18.18
C ILE A 288 -2.85 -8.60 -17.94
N VAL A 289 -3.57 -7.56 -17.51
CA VAL A 289 -2.95 -6.26 -17.21
C VAL A 289 -2.05 -6.36 -15.98
N LEU A 290 -2.47 -7.10 -14.94
CA LEU A 290 -1.63 -7.38 -13.77
C LEU A 290 -0.40 -8.20 -14.15
N ALA A 291 -0.54 -9.25 -14.95
CA ALA A 291 0.59 -10.04 -15.43
C ALA A 291 1.56 -9.21 -16.30
N ALA A 292 1.06 -8.24 -17.07
CA ALA A 292 1.92 -7.30 -17.80
C ALA A 292 2.68 -6.38 -16.83
N GLY A 293 2.06 -5.91 -15.74
CA GLY A 293 2.74 -5.19 -14.66
C GLY A 293 3.85 -6.04 -14.03
N TYR A 294 3.56 -7.29 -13.69
CA TYR A 294 4.55 -8.24 -13.17
C TYR A 294 5.69 -8.50 -14.16
N ALA A 295 5.40 -8.58 -15.47
CA ALA A 295 6.43 -8.73 -16.49
C ALA A 295 7.35 -7.50 -16.59
N LEU A 296 6.84 -6.29 -16.32
CA LEU A 296 7.69 -5.09 -16.23
C LEU A 296 8.65 -5.15 -15.03
N ALA A 297 8.25 -5.78 -13.91
CA ALA A 297 9.15 -6.04 -12.78
C ALA A 297 10.32 -6.96 -13.18
N VAL A 298 10.09 -7.96 -14.06
CA VAL A 298 11.16 -8.79 -14.61
C VAL A 298 12.15 -7.93 -15.41
N VAL A 299 11.65 -7.03 -16.28
CA VAL A 299 12.50 -6.11 -17.05
C VAL A 299 13.32 -5.20 -16.13
N MET A 300 12.67 -4.63 -15.09
CA MET A 300 13.32 -3.82 -14.07
C MET A 300 14.45 -4.60 -13.37
N ALA A 301 14.18 -5.83 -12.94
CA ALA A 301 15.16 -6.66 -12.25
C ALA A 301 16.35 -7.02 -13.16
N VAL A 302 16.13 -7.30 -14.44
CA VAL A 302 17.20 -7.53 -15.45
C VAL A 302 18.06 -6.28 -15.60
N LEU A 303 17.45 -5.10 -15.72
CA LEU A 303 18.20 -3.84 -15.81
C LEU A 303 19.04 -3.59 -14.56
N LEU A 304 18.49 -3.85 -13.35
CA LEU A 304 19.23 -3.74 -12.09
C LEU A 304 20.39 -4.74 -11.99
N ALA A 305 20.21 -5.96 -12.49
CA ALA A 305 21.24 -6.99 -12.48
C ALA A 305 22.45 -6.59 -13.37
N TRP A 306 22.25 -5.74 -14.38
CA TRP A 306 23.33 -5.15 -15.18
C TRP A 306 24.05 -3.99 -14.48
N GLN A 307 23.62 -3.61 -13.29
CA GLN A 307 24.22 -2.56 -12.45
C GLN A 307 24.38 -1.21 -13.18
N PRO A 308 23.27 -0.57 -13.62
CA PRO A 308 23.34 0.71 -14.30
C PRO A 308 23.92 1.79 -13.39
N ALA A 309 24.97 2.48 -13.85
CA ALA A 309 25.62 3.56 -13.12
C ALA A 309 25.32 4.96 -13.69
N SER A 310 24.47 5.06 -14.72
CA SER A 310 24.11 6.33 -15.32
C SER A 310 22.73 6.82 -14.85
N LEU A 311 22.62 8.12 -14.60
CA LEU A 311 21.36 8.73 -14.14
C LEU A 311 20.16 8.45 -15.06
N PRO A 312 20.29 8.51 -16.42
CA PRO A 312 19.15 8.19 -17.30
C PRO A 312 18.67 6.74 -17.20
N LEU A 313 19.58 5.76 -17.09
CA LEU A 313 19.20 4.36 -16.93
C LEU A 313 18.54 4.10 -15.57
N LEU A 314 19.06 4.73 -14.51
CA LEU A 314 18.42 4.67 -13.20
C LEU A 314 17.04 5.32 -13.23
N ALA A 315 16.85 6.44 -13.94
CA ALA A 315 15.53 7.05 -14.11
C ALA A 315 14.54 6.09 -14.78
N ILE A 316 14.97 5.33 -15.80
CA ILE A 316 14.13 4.29 -16.43
C ILE A 316 13.75 3.22 -15.41
N VAL A 317 14.70 2.74 -14.59
CA VAL A 317 14.44 1.74 -13.54
C VAL A 317 13.43 2.25 -12.53
N PHE A 318 13.55 3.49 -12.04
CA PHE A 318 12.63 4.07 -11.07
C PHE A 318 11.23 4.33 -11.67
N VAL A 319 11.16 4.71 -12.95
CA VAL A 319 9.88 4.80 -13.68
C VAL A 319 9.21 3.44 -13.78
N LEU A 320 9.96 2.40 -14.17
CA LEU A 320 9.44 1.03 -14.23
C LEU A 320 8.96 0.56 -12.86
N ALA A 321 9.75 0.79 -11.80
CA ALA A 321 9.36 0.46 -10.43
C ALA A 321 8.04 1.14 -10.03
N GLY A 322 7.88 2.44 -10.31
CA GLY A 322 6.63 3.15 -10.04
C GLY A 322 5.44 2.59 -10.81
N ILE A 323 5.62 2.25 -12.09
CA ILE A 323 4.58 1.63 -12.92
C ILE A 323 4.19 0.26 -12.34
N VAL A 324 5.17 -0.56 -11.97
CA VAL A 324 4.95 -1.90 -11.41
C VAL A 324 4.10 -1.81 -10.14
N VAL A 325 4.55 -1.06 -9.14
CA VAL A 325 3.84 -0.92 -7.86
C VAL A 325 2.43 -0.34 -8.05
N GLY A 326 2.29 0.67 -8.94
CA GLY A 326 0.98 1.26 -9.22
C GLY A 326 -0.01 0.27 -9.83
N VAL A 327 0.42 -0.51 -10.80
CA VAL A 327 -0.41 -1.55 -11.44
C VAL A 327 -0.70 -2.68 -10.46
N GLU A 328 0.30 -3.16 -9.73
CA GLU A 328 0.21 -4.23 -8.76
C GLU A 328 -0.84 -3.95 -7.69
N GLU A 329 -0.66 -2.92 -6.89
CA GLU A 329 -1.52 -2.64 -5.75
C GLU A 329 -2.97 -2.34 -6.14
N ALA A 330 -3.19 -1.63 -7.26
CA ALA A 330 -4.54 -1.35 -7.75
C ALA A 330 -5.23 -2.60 -8.29
N LEU A 331 -4.50 -3.45 -9.03
CA LEU A 331 -5.09 -4.59 -9.71
C LEU A 331 -5.16 -5.85 -8.87
N GLU A 332 -4.26 -6.04 -7.90
CA GLU A 332 -4.40 -7.13 -6.93
C GLU A 332 -5.69 -6.98 -6.13
N ASP A 333 -5.97 -5.80 -5.62
CA ASP A 333 -7.22 -5.53 -4.90
C ASP A 333 -8.45 -5.69 -5.81
N SER A 334 -8.37 -5.18 -7.02
CA SER A 334 -9.44 -5.25 -8.01
C SER A 334 -9.73 -6.70 -8.44
N LEU A 335 -8.69 -7.50 -8.65
CA LEU A 335 -8.80 -8.91 -9.01
C LEU A 335 -9.27 -9.76 -7.82
N ALA A 336 -8.81 -9.46 -6.61
CA ALA A 336 -9.31 -10.09 -5.39
C ALA A 336 -10.82 -9.89 -5.23
N ALA A 337 -11.31 -8.67 -5.46
CA ALA A 337 -12.74 -8.38 -5.43
C ALA A 337 -13.53 -9.12 -6.53
N GLU A 338 -12.92 -9.36 -7.70
CA GLU A 338 -13.56 -10.10 -8.80
C GLU A 338 -13.64 -11.61 -8.54
N LEU A 339 -12.59 -12.18 -7.92
CA LEU A 339 -12.47 -13.64 -7.71
C LEU A 339 -13.26 -14.17 -6.52
N VAL A 340 -13.74 -13.28 -5.63
CA VAL A 340 -14.38 -13.68 -4.38
C VAL A 340 -15.77 -13.05 -4.28
N PRO A 341 -16.78 -13.78 -3.77
CA PRO A 341 -18.12 -13.22 -3.60
C PRO A 341 -18.13 -12.09 -2.55
N PRO A 342 -19.03 -11.09 -2.68
CA PRO A 342 -19.07 -9.89 -1.83
C PRO A 342 -19.14 -10.18 -0.32
N GLN A 343 -19.65 -11.35 0.08
CA GLN A 343 -19.76 -11.78 1.48
C GLN A 343 -18.41 -12.14 2.12
N GLN A 344 -17.39 -12.40 1.29
CA GLN A 344 -16.05 -12.81 1.70
C GLN A 344 -14.98 -11.77 1.35
N HIS A 345 -15.35 -10.58 0.90
CA HIS A 345 -14.40 -9.52 0.52
C HIS A 345 -13.48 -9.11 1.67
N GLY A 346 -13.98 -9.04 2.91
CA GLY A 346 -13.16 -8.73 4.07
C GLY A 346 -12.05 -9.76 4.28
N MET A 347 -12.41 -11.05 4.24
CA MET A 347 -11.46 -12.16 4.37
C MET A 347 -10.45 -12.19 3.22
N ALA A 348 -10.90 -11.96 1.98
CA ALA A 348 -10.05 -11.91 0.80
C ALA A 348 -9.00 -10.79 0.92
N PHE A 349 -9.41 -9.56 1.23
CA PHE A 349 -8.49 -8.43 1.39
C PHE A 349 -7.56 -8.60 2.60
N GLY A 350 -8.06 -9.17 3.70
CA GLY A 350 -7.23 -9.47 4.88
C GLY A 350 -6.14 -10.51 4.57
N THR A 351 -6.49 -11.57 3.83
CA THR A 351 -5.56 -12.63 3.45
C THR A 351 -4.55 -12.14 2.41
N LEU A 352 -5.01 -11.38 1.40
CA LEU A 352 -4.12 -10.76 0.40
C LEU A 352 -3.09 -9.84 1.09
N ALA A 353 -3.55 -8.97 1.98
CA ALA A 353 -2.66 -8.07 2.71
C ALA A 353 -1.66 -8.82 3.62
N ALA A 354 -2.04 -9.98 4.16
CA ALA A 354 -1.10 -10.81 4.93
C ALA A 354 -0.06 -11.48 4.04
N VAL A 355 -0.45 -11.95 2.84
CA VAL A 355 0.48 -12.54 1.87
C VAL A 355 1.49 -11.50 1.40
N ASN A 356 1.03 -10.28 1.03
CA ASN A 356 1.91 -9.19 0.62
C ASN A 356 2.88 -8.82 1.76
N ALA A 357 2.41 -8.64 2.99
CA ALA A 357 3.27 -8.29 4.12
C ALA A 357 4.35 -9.35 4.41
N VAL A 358 4.03 -10.65 4.26
CA VAL A 358 5.02 -11.73 4.38
C VAL A 358 6.00 -11.67 3.20
N GLY A 359 5.51 -11.41 2.00
CA GLY A 359 6.32 -11.23 0.79
C GLY A 359 7.34 -10.09 0.96
N ASP A 360 6.86 -8.88 1.29
CA ASP A 360 7.67 -7.66 1.49
C ASP A 360 8.77 -7.85 2.53
N PHE A 361 8.40 -8.48 3.66
CA PHE A 361 9.37 -8.78 4.72
C PHE A 361 10.43 -9.80 4.26
N ALA A 362 9.98 -10.93 3.69
CA ALA A 362 10.88 -12.00 3.27
C ALA A 362 11.77 -11.58 2.11
N SER A 363 11.24 -10.86 1.12
CA SER A 363 11.98 -10.38 -0.05
C SER A 363 13.07 -9.38 0.34
N SER A 364 12.74 -8.41 1.18
CA SER A 364 13.70 -7.39 1.63
C SER A 364 14.85 -8.00 2.41
N LEU A 365 14.57 -8.96 3.31
CA LEU A 365 15.61 -9.71 4.01
C LEU A 365 16.47 -10.54 3.05
N PHE A 366 15.83 -11.26 2.13
CA PHE A 366 16.51 -12.20 1.24
C PHE A 366 17.36 -11.47 0.20
N VAL A 367 16.79 -10.45 -0.46
CA VAL A 367 17.51 -9.62 -1.44
C VAL A 367 18.64 -8.85 -0.76
N GLY A 368 18.40 -8.26 0.41
CA GLY A 368 19.43 -7.57 1.19
C GLY A 368 20.57 -8.51 1.63
N PHE A 369 20.25 -9.73 2.08
CA PHE A 369 21.22 -10.75 2.43
C PHE A 369 22.07 -11.19 1.22
N LEU A 370 21.43 -11.50 0.09
CA LEU A 370 22.14 -11.89 -1.14
C LEU A 370 23.05 -10.79 -1.63
N TRP A 371 22.57 -9.53 -1.58
CA TRP A 371 23.38 -8.37 -1.98
C TRP A 371 24.60 -8.20 -1.07
N SER A 372 24.42 -8.23 0.25
CA SER A 372 25.52 -8.02 1.19
C SER A 372 26.53 -9.16 1.21
N ARG A 373 26.08 -10.43 0.99
CA ARG A 373 26.93 -11.61 1.08
C ARG A 373 27.61 -11.97 -0.23
N TYR A 374 26.97 -11.65 -1.36
CA TYR A 374 27.45 -12.01 -2.70
C TYR A 374 27.56 -10.79 -3.61
N SER A 375 26.47 -10.37 -4.26
CA SER A 375 26.44 -9.19 -5.12
C SER A 375 25.02 -8.68 -5.37
N ALA A 376 24.90 -7.38 -5.70
CA ALA A 376 23.63 -6.79 -6.12
C ALA A 376 23.09 -7.48 -7.40
N SER A 377 23.97 -7.82 -8.36
CA SER A 377 23.58 -8.51 -9.59
C SER A 377 22.91 -9.85 -9.31
N LEU A 378 23.47 -10.68 -8.41
CA LEU A 378 22.85 -11.96 -8.04
C LEU A 378 21.50 -11.73 -7.33
N ALA A 379 21.44 -10.77 -6.41
CA ALA A 379 20.22 -10.46 -5.66
C ALA A 379 19.06 -10.08 -6.60
N PHE A 380 19.31 -9.17 -7.53
CA PHE A 380 18.29 -8.75 -8.50
C PHE A 380 17.99 -9.81 -9.56
N THR A 381 18.95 -10.66 -9.93
CA THR A 381 18.69 -11.82 -10.81
C THR A 381 17.70 -12.79 -10.15
N VAL A 382 17.90 -13.09 -8.87
CA VAL A 382 17.00 -13.98 -8.12
C VAL A 382 15.61 -13.35 -7.98
N ALA A 383 15.52 -12.06 -7.67
CA ALA A 383 14.25 -11.33 -7.66
C ALA A 383 13.54 -11.41 -9.03
N GLY A 384 14.28 -11.23 -10.12
CA GLY A 384 13.75 -11.35 -11.48
C GLY A 384 13.19 -12.75 -11.80
N ILE A 385 13.82 -13.81 -11.31
CA ILE A 385 13.31 -15.19 -11.45
C ILE A 385 11.99 -15.36 -10.70
N LEU A 386 11.88 -14.82 -9.48
CA LEU A 386 10.66 -14.86 -8.70
C LEU A 386 9.53 -14.05 -9.35
N PHE A 387 9.83 -12.85 -9.86
CA PHE A 387 8.88 -12.05 -10.65
C PHE A 387 8.38 -12.81 -11.89
N LEU A 388 9.28 -13.46 -12.61
CA LEU A 388 8.92 -14.27 -13.79
C LEU A 388 8.02 -15.46 -13.39
N ALA A 389 8.35 -16.16 -12.31
CA ALA A 389 7.54 -17.24 -11.80
C ALA A 389 6.13 -16.78 -11.39
N GLY A 390 6.03 -15.65 -10.65
CA GLY A 390 4.75 -15.04 -10.31
C GLY A 390 3.95 -14.62 -11.55
N THR A 391 4.61 -14.02 -12.55
CA THR A 391 4.00 -13.66 -13.86
C THR A 391 3.40 -14.88 -14.57
N ILE A 392 4.17 -15.96 -14.67
CA ILE A 392 3.71 -17.20 -15.33
C ILE A 392 2.51 -17.79 -14.58
N LEU A 393 2.54 -17.83 -13.26
CA LEU A 393 1.43 -18.32 -12.45
C LEU A 393 0.19 -17.44 -12.61
N MET A 394 0.35 -16.12 -12.64
CA MET A 394 -0.75 -15.19 -12.88
C MET A 394 -1.41 -15.42 -14.25
N LEU A 395 -0.63 -15.64 -15.30
CA LEU A 395 -1.17 -15.95 -16.62
C LEU A 395 -1.93 -17.29 -16.66
N ARG A 396 -1.50 -18.28 -15.86
CA ARG A 396 -2.16 -19.59 -15.76
C ARG A 396 -3.42 -19.58 -14.90
N LEU A 397 -3.72 -18.49 -14.22
CA LEU A 397 -4.94 -18.36 -13.42
C LEU A 397 -6.17 -18.63 -14.31
N ARG A 398 -6.96 -19.66 -13.97
CA ARG A 398 -8.20 -19.96 -14.67
C ARG A 398 -9.28 -18.99 -14.18
N ARG A 399 -10.15 -18.54 -15.09
CA ARG A 399 -11.36 -17.81 -14.71
C ARG A 399 -12.26 -18.75 -13.91
N ALA A 400 -12.87 -18.24 -12.85
CA ALA A 400 -13.91 -18.92 -12.10
C ALA A 400 -15.19 -19.02 -12.94
#